data_44e5c839fecabb2f77e5aa150e84e141
#
_entry.id   44e5c839fecabb2f77e5aa150e84e141
#
_cell.length_a   1.000
_cell.length_b   1.000
_cell.length_c   1.000
_cell.angle_alpha   90.00
_cell.angle_beta   90.00
_cell.angle_gamma   90.00
#
_symmetry.space_group_name_H-M   'P 1'
#
loop_
_entity.id
_entity.type
_entity.pdbx_description
1 polymer ?
#
loop_
_entity_poly.entity_id
_entity_poly.type
_entity_poly.pdbx_seq_one_letter_code
_entity_poly.pdbx_strand_id
1 'polypeptide(L)'
;ERQAEQLLAQSQPAVLPSVAKAKRPVAVRRMEQLGLPIDDYAMGLNDKQRDCAHARMALAAEVLRLHEVTGFGITDAVDFVVRQVESGQLSETLAYLVPVANARANNQRGISVRTLKGWVAAYRAAGSPNARLAALAPRPTKTETPVVQIAWLADFMAHHCRPSAPKLAHSYQEFAKGWLAAQPAYELPSLDTVRRVWKKLPQIMQQRGRMTGAAYKSLLPYIRRDWQALRPNDVWIGDGHSFKAKVQHPIHGQPFKPEVTVIIDGCTRMVVGFSFSLAESCVAVADALRIGIKHNGVPLMYYSDNGGGQTGKTIDHEITGLTARLGIHHETGLPGNPQGRGIIERWWQDNLIRLAAQYETFTGSSMDRSTQNLLYRKMDSAFNAWRQGKELTPEQQRYKAKLPSWQQFMADVMQCIADYNNRPHSELPKHEDGRHY
;
A
#
# COMPACT_ATOMS: atom_id res chain seq x y z
N GLU A 1 18.34 -17.26 8.17
CA GLU A 1 17.11 -17.99 8.55
C GLU A 1 17.07 -18.29 10.06
N ARG A 2 18.08 -18.98 10.64
CA ARG A 2 18.11 -19.29 12.08
C ARG A 2 18.08 -18.08 13.02
N GLN A 3 18.71 -16.96 12.64
CA GLN A 3 18.65 -15.71 13.43
C GLN A 3 17.27 -15.03 13.35
N ALA A 4 16.59 -15.11 12.20
CA ALA A 4 15.24 -14.59 12.04
C ALA A 4 14.21 -15.44 12.82
N GLU A 5 14.40 -16.74 12.86
CA GLU A 5 13.59 -17.66 13.67
C GLU A 5 13.79 -17.44 15.18
N GLN A 6 15.01 -17.16 15.60
CA GLN A 6 15.31 -16.82 17.01
C GLN A 6 14.71 -15.46 17.42
N LEU A 7 14.73 -14.47 16.54
CA LEU A 7 14.09 -13.16 16.79
C LEU A 7 12.56 -13.28 16.79
N LEU A 8 11.99 -14.13 15.93
CA LEU A 8 10.55 -14.44 15.95
C LEU A 8 10.14 -15.23 17.21
N ALA A 9 10.98 -16.14 17.68
CA ALA A 9 10.75 -16.87 18.93
C ALA A 9 10.87 -15.97 20.17
N GLN A 10 11.76 -14.97 20.14
CA GLN A 10 11.90 -13.98 21.22
C GLN A 10 10.83 -12.89 21.18
N SER A 11 10.19 -12.65 20.04
CA SER A 11 9.07 -11.72 19.87
C SER A 11 7.69 -12.35 20.07
N GLN A 12 7.61 -13.62 20.46
CA GLN A 12 6.34 -14.16 20.93
C GLN A 12 5.95 -13.38 22.19
N PRO A 13 4.84 -12.63 22.21
CA PRO A 13 4.36 -12.07 23.45
C PRO A 13 4.20 -13.25 24.41
N ALA A 14 4.79 -13.12 25.59
CA ALA A 14 4.54 -14.04 26.70
C ALA A 14 3.04 -14.35 26.69
N VAL A 15 2.69 -15.64 26.71
CA VAL A 15 1.32 -16.16 26.68
C VAL A 15 0.44 -15.20 27.47
N LEU A 16 -0.33 -14.37 26.76
CA LEU A 16 -1.25 -13.46 27.43
C LEU A 16 -2.14 -14.35 28.28
N PRO A 17 -2.21 -14.15 29.59
CA PRO A 17 -3.07 -14.94 30.45
C PRO A 17 -4.44 -14.95 29.78
N SER A 18 -5.02 -16.15 29.66
CA SER A 18 -6.38 -16.37 29.13
C SER A 18 -7.22 -15.16 29.50
N VAL A 19 -7.90 -14.54 28.52
CA VAL A 19 -8.69 -13.31 28.73
C VAL A 19 -9.52 -13.54 29.97
N ALA A 20 -8.99 -13.11 31.10
CA ALA A 20 -9.72 -13.15 32.35
C ALA A 20 -10.98 -12.33 32.05
N LYS A 21 -12.15 -12.98 32.11
CA LYS A 21 -13.47 -12.34 32.04
C LYS A 21 -13.30 -10.97 32.66
N ALA A 22 -13.57 -9.90 31.90
CA ALA A 22 -13.27 -8.53 32.26
C ALA A 22 -13.52 -8.36 33.77
N LYS A 23 -12.47 -8.03 34.52
CA LYS A 23 -12.55 -8.03 35.99
C LYS A 23 -13.67 -7.10 36.34
N ARG A 24 -14.77 -7.62 36.92
CA ARG A 24 -15.89 -6.80 37.38
C ARG A 24 -15.35 -5.67 38.27
N PRO A 25 -15.84 -4.43 38.13
CA PRO A 25 -15.42 -3.34 38.99
C PRO A 25 -15.46 -3.74 40.47
N VAL A 26 -14.47 -3.31 41.23
CA VAL A 26 -14.35 -3.66 42.65
C VAL A 26 -15.63 -3.35 43.43
N ALA A 27 -16.31 -2.25 43.08
CA ALA A 27 -17.61 -1.87 43.65
C ALA A 27 -18.69 -2.94 43.43
N VAL A 28 -18.79 -3.49 42.20
CA VAL A 28 -19.78 -4.53 41.85
C VAL A 28 -19.51 -5.80 42.67
N ARG A 29 -18.25 -6.26 42.79
CA ARG A 29 -17.88 -7.43 43.59
C ARG A 29 -18.23 -7.26 45.05
N ARG A 30 -18.00 -6.03 45.62
CA ARG A 30 -18.29 -5.75 47.02
C ARG A 30 -19.80 -5.77 47.28
N MET A 31 -20.61 -5.29 46.36
CA MET A 31 -22.06 -5.29 46.50
C MET A 31 -22.68 -6.70 46.32
N GLU A 32 -22.15 -7.50 45.39
CA GLU A 32 -22.53 -8.90 45.26
C GLU A 32 -22.27 -9.70 46.55
N GLN A 33 -21.12 -9.44 47.23
CA GLN A 33 -20.79 -10.06 48.52
C GLN A 33 -21.76 -9.70 49.63
N LEU A 34 -22.45 -8.54 49.50
CA LEU A 34 -23.44 -8.06 50.48
C LEU A 34 -24.86 -8.58 50.14
N GLY A 35 -25.02 -9.41 49.09
CA GLY A 35 -26.32 -9.96 48.68
C GLY A 35 -27.35 -8.93 48.21
N LEU A 36 -26.93 -7.73 47.83
CA LEU A 36 -27.78 -6.67 47.33
C LEU A 36 -28.21 -6.96 45.88
N PRO A 37 -29.47 -6.75 45.50
CA PRO A 37 -29.89 -6.86 44.10
C PRO A 37 -29.23 -5.74 43.29
N ILE A 38 -28.25 -6.11 42.51
CA ILE A 38 -27.48 -5.16 41.68
C ILE A 38 -27.88 -5.35 40.24
N ASP A 39 -28.23 -4.28 39.58
CA ASP A 39 -28.26 -4.22 38.14
C ASP A 39 -26.80 -4.09 37.63
N ASP A 40 -26.10 -5.21 37.54
CA ASP A 40 -24.69 -5.34 37.19
C ASP A 40 -24.31 -4.57 35.94
N TYR A 41 -25.25 -4.46 35.00
CA TYR A 41 -24.98 -3.76 33.75
C TYR A 41 -24.92 -2.24 33.92
N ALA A 42 -25.84 -1.67 34.70
CA ALA A 42 -25.85 -0.23 35.00
C ALA A 42 -24.59 0.21 35.74
N MET A 43 -24.08 -0.62 36.66
CA MET A 43 -22.85 -0.38 37.41
C MET A 43 -21.58 -0.52 36.58
N GLY A 44 -21.61 -1.32 35.50
CA GLY A 44 -20.48 -1.53 34.59
C GLY A 44 -20.31 -0.48 33.48
N LEU A 45 -21.24 0.49 33.39
CA LEU A 45 -21.19 1.53 32.36
C LEU A 45 -20.04 2.53 32.64
N ASN A 46 -19.31 2.91 31.58
CA ASN A 46 -18.37 4.01 31.67
C ASN A 46 -19.07 5.38 31.62
N ASP A 47 -18.38 6.47 31.96
CA ASP A 47 -18.95 7.80 32.06
C ASP A 47 -19.66 8.25 30.78
N LYS A 48 -19.03 8.02 29.59
CA LYS A 48 -19.64 8.36 28.30
C LYS A 48 -20.93 7.57 28.03
N GLN A 49 -21.00 6.32 28.46
CA GLN A 49 -22.21 5.51 28.33
C GLN A 49 -23.31 6.00 29.29
N ARG A 50 -22.95 6.40 30.49
CA ARG A 50 -23.88 7.00 31.47
C ARG A 50 -24.42 8.32 30.96
N ASP A 51 -23.55 9.25 30.53
CA ASP A 51 -23.96 10.53 29.98
C ASP A 51 -24.91 10.38 28.80
N CYS A 52 -24.60 9.47 27.89
CA CYS A 52 -25.46 9.16 26.76
C CYS A 52 -26.80 8.57 27.19
N ALA A 53 -26.82 7.69 28.20
CA ALA A 53 -28.04 7.12 28.72
C ALA A 53 -28.90 8.18 29.43
N HIS A 54 -28.30 9.03 30.23
CA HIS A 54 -29.00 10.17 30.91
C HIS A 54 -29.60 11.14 29.88
N ALA A 55 -28.87 11.48 28.81
CA ALA A 55 -29.37 12.35 27.76
C ALA A 55 -30.59 11.71 27.05
N ARG A 56 -30.54 10.41 26.77
CA ARG A 56 -31.68 9.68 26.17
C ARG A 56 -32.87 9.58 27.12
N MET A 57 -32.61 9.38 28.42
CA MET A 57 -33.66 9.39 29.44
C MET A 57 -34.36 10.75 29.52
N ALA A 58 -33.63 11.85 29.51
CA ALA A 58 -34.19 13.20 29.55
C ALA A 58 -35.06 13.49 28.32
N LEU A 59 -34.59 13.14 27.12
CA LEU A 59 -35.38 13.29 25.89
C LEU A 59 -36.63 12.39 25.86
N ALA A 60 -36.54 11.16 26.35
CA ALA A 60 -37.71 10.29 26.48
C ALA A 60 -38.70 10.78 27.52
N ALA A 61 -38.22 11.32 28.66
CA ALA A 61 -39.06 11.91 29.72
C ALA A 61 -39.80 13.14 29.20
N GLU A 62 -39.17 13.98 28.39
CA GLU A 62 -39.83 15.16 27.79
C GLU A 62 -40.97 14.76 26.86
N VAL A 63 -40.78 13.72 26.03
CA VAL A 63 -41.89 13.18 25.19
C VAL A 63 -43.06 12.71 26.05
N LEU A 64 -42.78 12.04 27.18
CA LEU A 64 -43.84 11.55 28.08
C LEU A 64 -44.51 12.71 28.82
N ARG A 65 -43.74 13.73 29.26
CA ARG A 65 -44.29 14.96 29.82
C ARG A 65 -45.24 15.67 28.85
N LEU A 66 -44.85 15.81 27.60
CA LEU A 66 -45.71 16.38 26.56
C LEU A 66 -47.01 15.56 26.39
N HIS A 67 -46.89 14.24 26.33
CA HIS A 67 -48.03 13.34 26.25
C HIS A 67 -49.03 13.57 27.40
N GLU A 68 -48.55 13.67 28.62
CA GLU A 68 -49.37 13.88 29.83
C GLU A 68 -50.02 15.26 29.87
N VAL A 69 -49.27 16.32 29.50
CA VAL A 69 -49.74 17.71 29.62
C VAL A 69 -50.68 18.11 28.48
N THR A 70 -50.38 17.65 27.25
CA THR A 70 -51.14 18.06 26.06
C THR A 70 -52.21 17.10 25.62
N GLY A 71 -52.20 15.84 26.10
CA GLY A 71 -53.03 14.77 25.64
C GLY A 71 -52.68 14.22 24.24
N PHE A 72 -51.56 14.61 23.66
CA PHE A 72 -51.09 14.10 22.39
C PHE A 72 -50.82 12.60 22.45
N GLY A 73 -51.09 11.91 21.36
CA GLY A 73 -50.57 10.54 21.20
C GLY A 73 -49.06 10.48 21.34
N ILE A 74 -48.50 9.40 21.89
CA ILE A 74 -47.02 9.25 22.00
C ILE A 74 -46.31 9.50 20.68
N THR A 75 -46.90 9.07 19.56
CA THR A 75 -46.36 9.29 18.23
C THR A 75 -46.29 10.77 17.89
N ASP A 76 -47.36 11.52 18.15
CA ASP A 76 -47.44 12.94 17.84
C ASP A 76 -46.51 13.76 18.74
N ALA A 77 -46.38 13.38 20.02
CA ALA A 77 -45.41 13.97 20.92
C ALA A 77 -43.95 13.73 20.49
N VAL A 78 -43.63 12.54 20.00
CA VAL A 78 -42.30 12.24 19.41
C VAL A 78 -42.05 13.09 18.18
N ASP A 79 -43.00 13.15 17.25
CA ASP A 79 -42.90 13.95 16.02
C ASP A 79 -42.73 15.43 16.33
N PHE A 80 -43.46 15.93 17.36
CA PHE A 80 -43.31 17.31 17.82
C PHE A 80 -41.89 17.60 18.35
N VAL A 81 -41.34 16.74 19.22
CA VAL A 81 -39.98 16.92 19.75
C VAL A 81 -38.93 16.86 18.63
N VAL A 82 -39.08 15.95 17.68
CA VAL A 82 -38.15 15.84 16.56
C VAL A 82 -38.16 17.11 15.70
N ARG A 83 -39.37 17.65 15.38
CA ARG A 83 -39.49 18.93 14.68
C ARG A 83 -38.86 20.10 15.41
N GLN A 84 -39.00 20.14 16.76
CA GLN A 84 -38.37 21.14 17.61
C GLN A 84 -36.84 21.04 17.55
N VAL A 85 -36.29 19.80 17.51
CA VAL A 85 -34.84 19.59 17.32
C VAL A 85 -34.40 20.12 15.96
N GLU A 86 -35.16 19.82 14.89
CA GLU A 86 -34.81 20.24 13.51
C GLU A 86 -34.94 21.76 13.32
N SER A 87 -35.91 22.39 13.95
CA SER A 87 -36.14 23.83 13.86
C SER A 87 -35.30 24.67 14.88
N GLY A 88 -34.54 24.01 15.73
CA GLY A 88 -33.74 24.68 16.78
C GLY A 88 -34.59 25.37 17.88
N GLN A 89 -35.86 24.98 18.03
CA GLN A 89 -36.79 25.57 18.98
C GLN A 89 -36.87 24.77 20.31
N LEU A 90 -36.05 23.74 20.45
CA LEU A 90 -35.95 22.98 21.72
C LEU A 90 -35.33 23.86 22.80
N SER A 91 -35.74 23.65 24.06
CA SER A 91 -35.12 24.36 25.19
C SER A 91 -33.59 24.15 25.17
N GLU A 92 -32.84 25.17 25.58
CA GLU A 92 -31.37 25.18 25.55
C GLU A 92 -30.76 23.94 26.22
N THR A 93 -31.34 23.58 27.38
CA THR A 93 -30.93 22.39 28.16
C THR A 93 -31.13 21.08 27.36
N LEU A 94 -32.27 20.92 26.72
CA LEU A 94 -32.55 19.71 25.94
C LEU A 94 -31.78 19.70 24.62
N ALA A 95 -31.58 20.84 23.98
CA ALA A 95 -30.79 20.99 22.79
C ALA A 95 -29.33 20.54 23.01
N TYR A 96 -28.74 20.88 24.15
CA TYR A 96 -27.42 20.41 24.58
C TYR A 96 -27.33 18.89 24.69
N LEU A 97 -28.42 18.24 25.12
CA LEU A 97 -28.43 16.77 25.28
C LEU A 97 -28.55 15.99 23.97
N VAL A 98 -29.03 16.60 22.88
CA VAL A 98 -29.22 15.94 21.58
C VAL A 98 -27.92 15.32 21.05
N PRO A 99 -26.79 16.04 20.94
CA PRO A 99 -25.52 15.45 20.50
C PRO A 99 -24.99 14.41 21.48
N VAL A 100 -25.22 14.58 22.80
CA VAL A 100 -24.78 13.61 23.81
C VAL A 100 -25.56 12.29 23.69
N ALA A 101 -26.87 12.36 23.43
CA ALA A 101 -27.73 11.18 23.22
C ALA A 101 -27.36 10.40 21.98
N ASN A 102 -26.76 11.06 20.98
CA ASN A 102 -26.32 10.43 19.73
C ASN A 102 -24.89 9.89 19.88
N ALA A 103 -24.75 8.67 20.38
CA ALA A 103 -23.46 8.03 20.70
C ALA A 103 -22.54 7.74 19.47
N ARG A 104 -22.88 8.18 18.25
CA ARG A 104 -22.08 7.99 17.05
C ARG A 104 -21.08 9.13 16.88
N ALA A 105 -19.90 8.82 16.35
CA ALA A 105 -18.78 9.76 16.19
C ALA A 105 -19.07 11.02 15.34
N ASN A 106 -20.19 11.07 14.62
CA ASN A 106 -20.58 12.22 13.80
C ASN A 106 -21.78 12.94 14.43
N ASN A 107 -21.50 13.90 15.31
CA ASN A 107 -22.47 14.63 16.14
C ASN A 107 -23.43 15.56 15.37
N GLN A 108 -23.32 15.70 14.06
CA GLN A 108 -24.16 16.60 13.24
C GLN A 108 -25.53 16.03 12.85
N ARG A 109 -25.84 14.79 13.23
CA ARG A 109 -27.13 14.18 12.91
C ARG A 109 -28.14 14.44 14.02
N GLY A 110 -29.26 15.02 13.64
CA GLY A 110 -30.44 15.12 14.49
C GLY A 110 -30.98 13.74 14.93
N ILE A 111 -31.98 13.73 15.76
CA ILE A 111 -32.63 12.50 16.27
C ILE A 111 -33.79 12.17 15.34
N SER A 112 -33.83 10.96 14.79
CA SER A 112 -34.97 10.50 14.00
C SER A 112 -36.16 10.08 14.87
N VAL A 113 -37.36 10.23 14.36
CA VAL A 113 -38.62 9.76 14.97
C VAL A 113 -38.51 8.30 15.44
N ARG A 114 -37.99 7.42 14.57
CA ARG A 114 -37.78 6.00 14.90
C ARG A 114 -36.87 5.79 16.11
N THR A 115 -35.80 6.56 16.18
CA THR A 115 -34.83 6.46 17.28
C THR A 115 -35.44 6.91 18.59
N LEU A 116 -36.12 8.07 18.61
CA LEU A 116 -36.74 8.62 19.80
C LEU A 116 -37.91 7.74 20.29
N LYS A 117 -38.73 7.21 19.36
CA LYS A 117 -39.76 6.19 19.68
C LYS A 117 -39.17 4.96 20.38
N GLY A 118 -38.04 4.47 19.89
CA GLY A 118 -37.33 3.33 20.50
C GLY A 118 -36.87 3.66 21.93
N TRP A 119 -36.36 4.87 22.17
CA TRP A 119 -35.96 5.29 23.52
C TRP A 119 -37.15 5.45 24.47
N VAL A 120 -38.25 6.01 24.00
CA VAL A 120 -39.46 6.14 24.81
C VAL A 120 -40.04 4.75 25.18
N ALA A 121 -40.05 3.82 24.24
CA ALA A 121 -40.51 2.45 24.50
C ALA A 121 -39.61 1.73 25.54
N ALA A 122 -38.28 1.87 25.39
CA ALA A 122 -37.30 1.31 26.34
C ALA A 122 -37.44 1.96 27.75
N TYR A 123 -37.62 3.26 27.80
CA TYR A 123 -37.82 3.99 29.03
C TYR A 123 -39.08 3.51 29.79
N ARG A 124 -40.19 3.31 29.07
CA ARG A 124 -41.48 2.84 29.67
C ARG A 124 -41.43 1.38 30.12
N ALA A 125 -40.72 0.53 29.37
CA ALA A 125 -40.60 -0.89 29.70
C ALA A 125 -39.72 -1.13 30.94
N ALA A 126 -38.81 -0.22 31.27
CA ALA A 126 -37.93 -0.35 32.40
C ALA A 126 -38.55 0.17 33.71
N GLY A 127 -38.70 -0.73 34.69
CA GLY A 127 -39.40 -0.45 35.96
C GLY A 127 -38.62 0.34 37.01
N SER A 128 -37.27 0.44 36.87
CA SER A 128 -36.42 1.14 37.84
C SER A 128 -35.48 2.15 37.18
N PRO A 129 -34.96 3.15 37.89
CA PRO A 129 -33.99 4.10 37.35
C PRO A 129 -32.74 3.40 36.78
N ASN A 130 -32.22 2.39 37.47
CA ASN A 130 -31.06 1.64 37.00
C ASN A 130 -31.36 0.79 35.76
N ALA A 131 -32.55 0.20 35.68
CA ALA A 131 -33.03 -0.54 34.52
C ALA A 131 -33.19 0.43 33.31
N ARG A 132 -33.68 1.65 33.50
CA ARG A 132 -33.78 2.69 32.47
C ARG A 132 -32.40 3.08 31.95
N LEU A 133 -31.46 3.31 32.89
CA LEU A 133 -30.06 3.62 32.54
C LEU A 133 -29.44 2.50 31.69
N ALA A 134 -29.61 1.24 32.10
CA ALA A 134 -29.10 0.09 31.37
C ALA A 134 -29.74 -0.07 29.99
N ALA A 135 -31.07 0.09 29.89
CA ALA A 135 -31.82 -0.05 28.65
C ALA A 135 -31.49 1.01 27.59
N LEU A 136 -31.16 2.23 28.06
CA LEU A 136 -30.87 3.38 27.19
C LEU A 136 -29.38 3.62 26.96
N ALA A 137 -28.50 2.90 27.65
CA ALA A 137 -27.06 2.97 27.41
C ALA A 137 -26.71 2.49 25.99
N PRO A 138 -25.76 3.14 25.32
CA PRO A 138 -25.26 2.64 24.06
C PRO A 138 -24.61 1.28 24.28
N ARG A 139 -24.94 0.32 23.42
CA ARG A 139 -24.30 -1.00 23.47
C ARG A 139 -22.79 -0.85 23.29
N PRO A 140 -21.98 -1.56 24.09
CA PRO A 140 -20.55 -1.56 23.89
C PRO A 140 -20.22 -1.97 22.45
N THR A 141 -19.34 -1.22 21.81
CA THR A 141 -18.81 -1.63 20.52
C THR A 141 -18.16 -3.01 20.72
N LYS A 142 -18.58 -4.02 19.95
CA LYS A 142 -17.96 -5.33 20.01
C LYS A 142 -16.48 -5.15 19.77
N THR A 143 -15.67 -5.44 20.76
CA THR A 143 -14.21 -5.48 20.60
C THR A 143 -13.89 -6.54 19.55
N GLU A 144 -13.19 -6.14 18.50
CA GLU A 144 -12.80 -7.09 17.46
C GLU A 144 -11.85 -8.12 18.08
N THR A 145 -12.13 -9.41 17.84
CA THR A 145 -11.22 -10.48 18.25
C THR A 145 -9.92 -10.31 17.49
N PRO A 146 -8.77 -10.18 18.15
CA PRO A 146 -7.48 -10.12 17.49
C PRO A 146 -7.30 -11.32 16.55
N VAL A 147 -6.71 -11.10 15.39
CA VAL A 147 -6.53 -12.15 14.36
C VAL A 147 -5.86 -13.41 14.92
N VAL A 148 -4.91 -13.23 15.82
CA VAL A 148 -4.16 -14.32 16.48
C VAL A 148 -5.07 -15.22 17.35
N GLN A 149 -6.21 -14.70 17.81
CA GLN A 149 -7.16 -15.43 18.67
C GLN A 149 -8.29 -16.10 17.87
N ILE A 150 -8.28 -15.99 16.54
CA ILE A 150 -9.29 -16.63 15.69
C ILE A 150 -8.92 -18.09 15.47
N ALA A 151 -9.54 -19.00 16.26
CA ALA A 151 -9.20 -20.41 16.30
C ALA A 151 -9.22 -21.12 14.93
N TRP A 152 -10.20 -20.80 14.08
CA TRP A 152 -10.38 -21.44 12.77
C TRP A 152 -9.44 -20.90 11.67
N LEU A 153 -8.77 -19.78 11.90
CA LEU A 153 -8.04 -19.08 10.83
C LEU A 153 -6.84 -19.89 10.31
N ALA A 154 -6.09 -20.53 11.20
CA ALA A 154 -4.94 -21.35 10.81
C ALA A 154 -5.35 -22.51 9.90
N ASP A 155 -6.43 -23.22 10.27
CA ASP A 155 -6.95 -24.33 9.49
C ASP A 155 -7.48 -23.89 8.14
N PHE A 156 -8.20 -22.77 8.08
CA PHE A 156 -8.62 -22.19 6.81
C PHE A 156 -7.42 -21.82 5.94
N MET A 157 -6.39 -21.20 6.51
CA MET A 157 -5.16 -20.82 5.77
C MET A 157 -4.44 -22.04 5.20
N ALA A 158 -4.42 -23.18 5.89
CA ALA A 158 -3.84 -24.42 5.37
C ALA A 158 -4.51 -24.88 4.06
N HIS A 159 -5.80 -24.67 3.93
CA HIS A 159 -6.55 -24.96 2.69
C HIS A 159 -6.41 -23.88 1.61
N HIS A 160 -6.21 -22.61 1.99
CA HIS A 160 -6.23 -21.49 1.07
C HIS A 160 -4.85 -21.03 0.60
N CYS A 161 -3.85 -21.10 1.47
CA CYS A 161 -2.48 -20.64 1.23
C CYS A 161 -1.63 -21.72 0.54
N ARG A 162 -2.00 -22.08 -0.69
CA ARG A 162 -1.34 -23.12 -1.51
C ARG A 162 -0.83 -22.51 -2.83
N PRO A 163 0.24 -23.08 -3.46
CA PRO A 163 0.77 -22.58 -4.73
C PRO A 163 -0.24 -22.53 -5.88
N SER A 164 -1.25 -23.41 -5.86
CA SER A 164 -2.36 -23.42 -6.84
C SER A 164 -3.27 -22.19 -6.74
N ALA A 165 -3.09 -21.35 -5.72
CA ALA A 165 -3.84 -20.12 -5.48
C ALA A 165 -5.38 -20.27 -5.62
N PRO A 166 -6.02 -21.23 -4.93
CA PRO A 166 -7.43 -21.55 -5.11
C PRO A 166 -8.32 -20.32 -4.77
N LYS A 167 -9.51 -20.26 -5.37
CA LYS A 167 -10.53 -19.25 -5.03
C LYS A 167 -10.99 -19.45 -3.59
N LEU A 168 -11.25 -18.35 -2.88
CA LEU A 168 -11.63 -18.39 -1.46
C LEU A 168 -12.85 -19.29 -1.19
N ALA A 169 -13.86 -19.25 -2.06
CA ALA A 169 -15.05 -20.09 -1.91
C ALA A 169 -14.74 -21.60 -1.99
N HIS A 170 -13.81 -22.01 -2.89
CA HIS A 170 -13.39 -23.42 -2.99
C HIS A 170 -12.63 -23.87 -1.73
N SER A 171 -11.68 -23.04 -1.28
CA SER A 171 -10.94 -23.33 -0.05
C SER A 171 -11.85 -23.40 1.17
N TYR A 172 -12.89 -22.56 1.21
CA TYR A 172 -13.87 -22.61 2.28
C TYR A 172 -14.67 -23.92 2.28
N GLN A 173 -15.05 -24.43 1.13
CA GLN A 173 -15.78 -25.71 1.05
C GLN A 173 -14.92 -26.89 1.55
N GLU A 174 -13.63 -26.92 1.22
CA GLU A 174 -12.70 -27.93 1.71
C GLU A 174 -12.44 -27.77 3.21
N PHE A 175 -12.21 -26.55 3.67
CA PHE A 175 -12.06 -26.25 5.09
C PHE A 175 -13.30 -26.64 5.88
N ALA A 176 -14.52 -26.30 5.41
CA ALA A 176 -15.76 -26.61 6.12
C ALA A 176 -15.95 -28.12 6.33
N LYS A 177 -15.66 -28.94 5.31
CA LYS A 177 -15.72 -30.39 5.41
C LYS A 177 -14.76 -30.93 6.48
N GLY A 178 -13.50 -30.45 6.45
CA GLY A 178 -12.48 -30.85 7.42
C GLY A 178 -12.79 -30.38 8.84
N TRP A 179 -13.26 -29.14 9.00
CA TRP A 179 -13.58 -28.54 10.29
C TRP A 179 -14.72 -29.27 10.99
N LEU A 180 -15.82 -29.55 10.30
CA LEU A 180 -16.98 -30.25 10.86
C LEU A 180 -16.60 -31.68 11.32
N ALA A 181 -15.67 -32.32 10.65
CA ALA A 181 -15.18 -33.66 11.03
C ALA A 181 -14.24 -33.62 12.24
N ALA A 182 -13.33 -32.62 12.31
CA ALA A 182 -12.29 -32.57 13.31
C ALA A 182 -12.69 -31.81 14.59
N GLN A 183 -13.60 -30.84 14.50
CA GLN A 183 -13.95 -29.90 15.57
C GLN A 183 -15.46 -29.77 15.77
N PRO A 184 -16.20 -30.84 16.08
CA PRO A 184 -17.66 -30.81 16.17
C PRO A 184 -18.20 -29.89 17.29
N ALA A 185 -17.36 -29.53 18.26
CA ALA A 185 -17.74 -28.67 19.39
C ALA A 185 -17.67 -27.15 19.05
N TYR A 186 -17.10 -26.78 17.91
CA TYR A 186 -16.95 -25.38 17.50
C TYR A 186 -17.84 -25.05 16.31
N GLU A 187 -18.50 -23.91 16.38
CA GLU A 187 -19.30 -23.41 15.25
C GLU A 187 -18.44 -23.14 14.02
N LEU A 188 -18.88 -23.63 12.87
CA LEU A 188 -18.27 -23.32 11.60
C LEU A 188 -18.50 -21.83 11.27
N PRO A 189 -17.45 -21.02 11.02
CA PRO A 189 -17.65 -19.64 10.61
C PRO A 189 -18.33 -19.57 9.24
N SER A 190 -19.24 -18.61 9.05
CA SER A 190 -19.85 -18.40 7.74
C SER A 190 -18.81 -17.91 6.71
N LEU A 191 -19.07 -18.20 5.43
CA LEU A 191 -18.19 -17.74 4.33
C LEU A 191 -17.97 -16.22 4.36
N ASP A 192 -18.99 -15.44 4.73
CA ASP A 192 -18.85 -13.97 4.82
C ASP A 192 -18.01 -13.54 6.02
N THR A 193 -18.05 -14.29 7.12
CA THR A 193 -17.12 -14.07 8.23
C THR A 193 -15.68 -14.33 7.80
N VAL A 194 -15.44 -15.43 7.08
CA VAL A 194 -14.09 -15.76 6.53
C VAL A 194 -13.63 -14.66 5.56
N ARG A 195 -14.48 -14.22 4.62
CA ARG A 195 -14.16 -13.12 3.70
C ARG A 195 -13.78 -11.83 4.42
N ARG A 196 -14.54 -11.46 5.45
CA ARG A 196 -14.31 -10.25 6.23
C ARG A 196 -12.99 -10.32 6.99
N VAL A 197 -12.68 -11.43 7.63
CA VAL A 197 -11.41 -11.65 8.33
C VAL A 197 -10.26 -11.66 7.33
N TRP A 198 -10.39 -12.39 6.22
CA TRP A 198 -9.38 -12.47 5.16
C TRP A 198 -8.98 -11.10 4.63
N LYS A 199 -9.94 -10.22 4.35
CA LYS A 199 -9.70 -8.84 3.90
C LYS A 199 -8.93 -7.97 4.91
N LYS A 200 -9.02 -8.29 6.20
CA LYS A 200 -8.30 -7.55 7.26
C LYS A 200 -6.86 -8.02 7.45
N LEU A 201 -6.51 -9.18 6.92
CA LEU A 201 -5.13 -9.66 7.00
C LEU A 201 -4.19 -8.78 6.16
N PRO A 202 -2.96 -8.53 6.62
CA PRO A 202 -1.93 -7.93 5.80
C PRO A 202 -1.71 -8.74 4.51
N GLN A 203 -1.42 -8.05 3.41
CA GLN A 203 -1.25 -8.68 2.11
C GLN A 203 -0.17 -9.77 2.12
N ILE A 204 0.89 -9.57 2.90
CA ILE A 204 1.94 -10.56 3.10
C ILE A 204 1.40 -11.89 3.66
N MET A 205 0.46 -11.83 4.60
CA MET A 205 -0.17 -13.03 5.15
C MET A 205 -1.13 -13.67 4.14
N GLN A 206 -1.89 -12.85 3.40
CA GLN A 206 -2.79 -13.34 2.36
C GLN A 206 -2.06 -14.07 1.24
N GLN A 207 -0.82 -13.66 0.92
CA GLN A 207 -0.04 -14.23 -0.18
C GLN A 207 0.98 -15.28 0.28
N ARG A 208 1.12 -15.54 1.57
CA ARG A 208 1.99 -16.59 2.10
C ARG A 208 1.58 -17.96 1.54
N GLY A 209 2.52 -18.67 0.94
CA GLY A 209 2.28 -19.96 0.27
C GLY A 209 1.54 -19.89 -1.07
N ARG A 210 1.02 -18.73 -1.47
CA ARG A 210 0.36 -18.50 -2.77
C ARG A 210 1.30 -17.83 -3.78
N MET A 211 2.26 -17.07 -3.29
CA MET A 211 3.31 -16.42 -4.07
C MET A 211 4.68 -16.83 -3.54
N THR A 212 5.66 -16.85 -4.42
CA THR A 212 7.06 -17.16 -4.10
C THR A 212 8.01 -16.17 -4.76
N GLY A 213 9.30 -16.27 -4.43
CA GLY A 213 10.34 -15.49 -5.09
C GLY A 213 10.24 -13.98 -4.87
N ALA A 214 10.64 -13.22 -5.88
CA ALA A 214 10.72 -11.76 -5.84
C ALA A 214 9.35 -11.11 -5.61
N ALA A 215 8.29 -11.65 -6.22
CA ALA A 215 6.93 -11.13 -6.07
C ALA A 215 6.43 -11.20 -4.62
N TYR A 216 6.75 -12.26 -3.88
CA TYR A 216 6.41 -12.36 -2.46
C TYR A 216 7.30 -11.44 -1.61
N LYS A 217 8.60 -11.37 -1.92
CA LYS A 217 9.55 -10.48 -1.23
C LYS A 217 9.16 -9.00 -1.34
N SER A 218 8.55 -8.58 -2.45
CA SER A 218 8.08 -7.21 -2.62
C SER A 218 6.94 -6.80 -1.67
N LEU A 219 6.26 -7.77 -1.04
CA LEU A 219 5.23 -7.52 -0.03
C LEU A 219 5.78 -7.36 1.39
N LEU A 220 7.06 -7.66 1.60
CA LEU A 220 7.71 -7.52 2.91
C LEU A 220 7.82 -6.03 3.28
N PRO A 221 7.64 -5.69 4.56
CA PRO A 221 7.93 -4.33 5.01
C PRO A 221 9.39 -4.00 4.75
N TYR A 222 9.66 -2.80 4.32
CA TYR A 222 10.99 -2.29 4.05
C TYR A 222 11.24 -0.98 4.81
N ILE A 223 12.49 -0.73 5.14
CA ILE A 223 12.93 0.55 5.71
C ILE A 223 13.19 1.51 4.55
N ARG A 224 12.48 2.64 4.53
CA ARG A 224 12.76 3.71 3.56
C ARG A 224 14.14 4.30 3.87
N ARG A 225 15.02 4.27 2.87
CA ARG A 225 16.35 4.88 3.00
C ARG A 225 16.21 6.40 3.02
N ASP A 226 16.93 7.03 3.93
CA ASP A 226 17.07 8.48 3.95
C ASP A 226 18.29 8.89 3.11
N TRP A 227 18.00 9.35 1.91
CA TRP A 227 19.02 9.80 0.99
C TRP A 227 19.47 11.25 1.24
N GLN A 228 18.69 12.02 2.03
CA GLN A 228 19.01 13.40 2.37
C GLN A 228 20.13 13.49 3.42
N ALA A 229 20.35 12.41 4.16
CA ALA A 229 21.45 12.30 5.12
C ALA A 229 22.83 12.15 4.43
N LEU A 230 22.85 11.87 3.12
CA LEU A 230 24.10 11.71 2.35
C LEU A 230 24.62 13.06 1.83
N ARG A 231 25.91 13.06 1.52
CA ARG A 231 26.57 14.15 0.78
C ARG A 231 26.67 13.78 -0.71
N PRO A 232 26.84 14.76 -1.60
CA PRO A 232 27.19 14.49 -2.99
C PRO A 232 28.41 13.56 -3.07
N ASN A 233 28.38 12.58 -3.96
CA ASN A 233 29.38 11.53 -4.15
C ASN A 233 29.53 10.49 -3.02
N ASP A 234 28.70 10.51 -1.98
CA ASP A 234 28.73 9.41 -1.00
C ASP A 234 28.25 8.09 -1.64
N VAL A 235 27.15 8.13 -2.39
CA VAL A 235 26.60 6.92 -3.02
C VAL A 235 26.09 7.21 -4.43
N TRP A 236 26.69 6.56 -5.41
CA TRP A 236 26.19 6.51 -6.77
C TRP A 236 25.41 5.24 -7.02
N ILE A 237 24.26 5.35 -7.68
CA ILE A 237 23.37 4.23 -8.00
C ILE A 237 23.40 4.03 -9.50
N GLY A 238 23.86 2.86 -9.95
CA GLY A 238 23.96 2.52 -11.37
C GLY A 238 23.01 1.39 -11.77
N ASP A 239 22.50 1.50 -12.99
CA ASP A 239 21.68 0.46 -13.61
C ASP A 239 21.76 0.56 -15.14
N GLY A 240 21.48 -0.56 -15.83
CA GLY A 240 21.35 -0.64 -17.27
C GLY A 240 19.91 -0.89 -17.67
N HIS A 241 19.46 -0.27 -18.76
CA HIS A 241 18.10 -0.46 -19.26
C HIS A 241 18.03 -0.48 -20.77
N SER A 242 17.36 -1.50 -21.30
CA SER A 242 17.08 -1.60 -22.73
C SER A 242 16.09 -0.52 -23.14
N PHE A 243 16.44 0.30 -24.11
CA PHE A 243 15.56 1.33 -24.67
C PHE A 243 14.30 0.72 -25.28
N LYS A 244 13.15 1.24 -24.93
CA LYS A 244 11.87 0.62 -25.30
C LYS A 244 11.38 0.99 -26.70
N ALA A 245 12.28 1.45 -27.58
CA ALA A 245 12.01 1.66 -29.00
C ALA A 245 13.15 1.07 -29.84
N LYS A 246 12.89 0.74 -31.11
CA LYS A 246 13.93 0.32 -32.05
C LYS A 246 14.55 1.54 -32.72
N VAL A 247 15.87 1.50 -32.88
CA VAL A 247 16.68 2.49 -33.62
C VAL A 247 17.55 1.80 -34.65
N GLN A 248 18.17 2.55 -35.55
CA GLN A 248 19.12 2.00 -36.52
C GLN A 248 20.42 1.61 -35.83
N HIS A 249 20.87 0.40 -36.06
CA HIS A 249 22.19 -0.03 -35.60
C HIS A 249 23.29 0.78 -36.31
N PRO A 250 24.29 1.31 -35.58
CA PRO A 250 25.27 2.26 -36.13
C PRO A 250 26.12 1.70 -37.26
N ILE A 251 26.33 0.37 -37.33
CA ILE A 251 27.20 -0.27 -38.35
C ILE A 251 26.41 -0.69 -39.57
N HIS A 252 25.28 -1.42 -39.37
CA HIS A 252 24.57 -2.07 -40.50
C HIS A 252 23.12 -1.59 -40.65
N GLY A 253 22.68 -0.58 -39.87
CA GLY A 253 21.36 0.03 -40.00
C GLY A 253 20.18 -0.84 -39.58
N GLN A 254 20.40 -2.07 -39.08
CA GLN A 254 19.33 -2.98 -38.67
C GLN A 254 18.56 -2.44 -37.48
N PRO A 255 17.23 -2.61 -37.45
CA PRO A 255 16.42 -2.24 -36.29
C PRO A 255 16.82 -3.04 -35.04
N PHE A 256 17.29 -2.37 -34.00
CA PHE A 256 17.64 -3.02 -32.73
C PHE A 256 17.25 -2.13 -31.54
N LYS A 257 17.29 -2.67 -30.33
CA LYS A 257 17.09 -1.94 -29.09
C LYS A 257 18.44 -1.66 -28.44
N PRO A 258 18.86 -0.39 -28.33
CA PRO A 258 20.08 -0.06 -27.62
C PRO A 258 19.92 -0.22 -26.10
N GLU A 259 21.06 -0.38 -25.44
CA GLU A 259 21.15 -0.32 -23.98
C GLU A 259 21.68 1.05 -23.54
N VAL A 260 21.07 1.56 -22.47
CA VAL A 260 21.49 2.81 -21.82
C VAL A 260 21.88 2.48 -20.38
N THR A 261 23.11 2.78 -20.01
CA THR A 261 23.55 2.70 -18.62
C THR A 261 23.52 4.11 -18.04
N VAL A 262 22.94 4.27 -16.86
CA VAL A 262 22.84 5.55 -16.15
C VAL A 262 23.33 5.37 -14.72
N ILE A 263 24.00 6.39 -14.22
CA ILE A 263 24.47 6.50 -12.84
C ILE A 263 23.90 7.78 -12.24
N ILE A 264 23.22 7.65 -11.12
CA ILE A 264 22.56 8.76 -10.41
C ILE A 264 23.21 8.92 -9.03
N ASP A 265 23.57 10.13 -8.68
CA ASP A 265 24.00 10.46 -7.32
C ASP A 265 22.81 10.41 -6.36
N GLY A 266 22.91 9.64 -5.30
CA GLY A 266 21.83 9.39 -4.35
C GLY A 266 21.39 10.64 -3.58
N CYS A 267 22.32 11.56 -3.30
CA CYS A 267 22.05 12.80 -2.59
C CYS A 267 21.41 13.86 -3.51
N THR A 268 22.08 14.20 -4.62
CA THR A 268 21.68 15.29 -5.52
C THR A 268 20.60 14.89 -6.51
N ARG A 269 20.33 13.62 -6.68
CA ARG A 269 19.45 13.06 -7.72
C ARG A 269 19.95 13.26 -9.15
N MET A 270 21.06 13.91 -9.33
CA MET A 270 21.63 14.21 -10.63
C MET A 270 22.12 12.94 -11.33
N VAL A 271 21.87 12.81 -12.62
CA VAL A 271 22.55 11.84 -13.48
C VAL A 271 23.99 12.32 -13.66
N VAL A 272 24.91 11.63 -13.01
CA VAL A 272 26.34 11.98 -13.01
C VAL A 272 27.13 11.27 -14.11
N GLY A 273 26.64 10.09 -14.55
CA GLY A 273 27.29 9.32 -15.59
C GLY A 273 26.29 8.56 -16.46
N PHE A 274 26.61 8.35 -17.72
CA PHE A 274 25.80 7.57 -18.64
C PHE A 274 26.64 6.98 -19.76
N SER A 275 26.17 5.92 -20.39
CA SER A 275 26.75 5.38 -21.61
C SER A 275 25.69 4.76 -22.51
N PHE A 276 26.03 4.67 -23.79
CA PHE A 276 25.20 4.01 -24.81
C PHE A 276 25.94 2.79 -25.33
N SER A 277 25.25 1.65 -25.40
CA SER A 277 25.84 0.42 -25.88
C SER A 277 24.90 -0.38 -26.76
N LEU A 278 25.48 -1.29 -27.54
CA LEU A 278 24.70 -2.18 -28.41
C LEU A 278 24.07 -3.34 -27.63
N ALA A 279 24.66 -3.68 -26.50
CA ALA A 279 24.18 -4.71 -25.57
C ALA A 279 24.67 -4.40 -24.16
N GLU A 280 24.04 -5.01 -23.17
CA GLU A 280 24.50 -4.95 -21.78
C GLU A 280 25.95 -5.46 -21.68
N SER A 281 26.81 -4.66 -21.04
CA SER A 281 28.23 -5.02 -20.88
C SER A 281 28.89 -4.25 -19.73
N CYS A 282 29.91 -4.86 -19.11
CA CYS A 282 30.72 -4.19 -18.10
C CYS A 282 31.52 -3.00 -18.67
N VAL A 283 31.79 -2.97 -19.97
CA VAL A 283 32.44 -1.84 -20.64
C VAL A 283 31.51 -0.62 -20.63
N ALA A 284 30.22 -0.80 -20.84
CA ALA A 284 29.24 0.29 -20.78
C ALA A 284 29.16 0.88 -19.36
N VAL A 285 29.19 0.04 -18.34
CA VAL A 285 29.23 0.49 -16.93
C VAL A 285 30.52 1.25 -16.64
N ALA A 286 31.67 0.72 -17.06
CA ALA A 286 32.96 1.37 -16.89
C ALA A 286 33.00 2.73 -17.58
N ASP A 287 32.43 2.86 -18.79
CA ASP A 287 32.36 4.12 -19.51
C ASP A 287 31.44 5.14 -18.82
N ALA A 288 30.29 4.71 -18.32
CA ALA A 288 29.41 5.55 -17.53
C ALA A 288 30.10 6.06 -16.24
N LEU A 289 30.81 5.18 -15.52
CA LEU A 289 31.63 5.56 -14.35
C LEU A 289 32.73 6.53 -14.73
N ARG A 290 33.44 6.28 -15.83
CA ARG A 290 34.51 7.17 -16.34
C ARG A 290 33.98 8.58 -16.62
N ILE A 291 32.84 8.70 -17.26
CA ILE A 291 32.17 9.99 -17.52
C ILE A 291 31.82 10.67 -16.20
N GLY A 292 31.17 9.96 -15.30
CA GLY A 292 30.78 10.49 -13.99
C GLY A 292 31.98 10.99 -13.20
N ILE A 293 33.00 10.16 -13.07
CA ILE A 293 34.24 10.49 -12.31
C ILE A 293 34.96 11.68 -12.90
N LYS A 294 35.04 11.77 -14.23
CA LYS A 294 35.69 12.88 -14.91
C LYS A 294 35.11 14.25 -14.56
N HIS A 295 33.79 14.31 -14.37
CA HIS A 295 33.07 15.58 -14.18
C HIS A 295 32.68 15.86 -12.72
N ASN A 296 32.51 14.83 -11.90
CA ASN A 296 31.95 14.96 -10.55
C ASN A 296 32.89 14.44 -9.45
N GLY A 297 34.02 13.84 -9.81
CA GLY A 297 34.94 13.20 -8.84
C GLY A 297 34.60 11.74 -8.57
N VAL A 298 35.36 11.10 -7.70
CA VAL A 298 35.26 9.69 -7.37
C VAL A 298 34.22 9.49 -6.25
N PRO A 299 33.20 8.61 -6.44
CA PRO A 299 32.24 8.33 -5.37
C PRO A 299 32.87 7.46 -4.28
N LEU A 300 32.32 7.56 -3.05
CA LEU A 300 32.70 6.68 -1.97
C LEU A 300 32.16 5.25 -2.21
N MET A 301 30.92 5.16 -2.66
CA MET A 301 30.24 3.89 -2.91
C MET A 301 29.54 3.88 -4.28
N TYR A 302 29.64 2.76 -4.98
CA TYR A 302 28.85 2.44 -6.16
C TYR A 302 27.86 1.34 -5.80
N TYR A 303 26.56 1.60 -5.96
CA TYR A 303 25.50 0.67 -5.65
C TYR A 303 24.77 0.24 -6.92
N SER A 304 24.81 -1.06 -7.24
CA SER A 304 24.24 -1.60 -8.47
C SER A 304 23.37 -2.83 -8.22
N ASP A 305 22.84 -3.42 -9.28
CA ASP A 305 22.30 -4.78 -9.20
C ASP A 305 23.42 -5.84 -9.27
N ASN A 306 23.04 -7.09 -9.12
CA ASN A 306 23.95 -8.22 -9.21
C ASN A 306 24.01 -8.79 -10.65
N GLY A 307 23.75 -7.98 -11.67
CA GLY A 307 23.81 -8.37 -13.08
C GLY A 307 25.26 -8.55 -13.54
N GLY A 308 25.48 -9.42 -14.53
CA GLY A 308 26.82 -9.70 -15.07
C GLY A 308 27.52 -8.46 -15.67
N GLY A 309 26.78 -7.48 -16.16
CA GLY A 309 27.31 -6.19 -16.61
C GLY A 309 27.86 -5.33 -15.49
N GLN A 310 27.25 -5.42 -14.29
CA GLN A 310 27.61 -4.62 -13.13
C GLN A 310 28.73 -5.25 -12.29
N THR A 311 28.82 -6.58 -12.25
CA THR A 311 29.74 -7.36 -11.39
C THR A 311 30.82 -8.10 -12.19
N GLY A 312 31.01 -7.75 -13.46
CA GLY A 312 32.05 -8.35 -14.30
C GLY A 312 33.47 -8.07 -13.73
N LYS A 313 34.43 -8.97 -13.99
CA LYS A 313 35.82 -8.85 -13.50
C LYS A 313 36.49 -7.50 -13.80
N THR A 314 36.11 -6.83 -14.88
CA THR A 314 36.60 -5.51 -15.24
C THR A 314 36.22 -4.44 -14.21
N ILE A 315 35.03 -4.60 -13.60
CA ILE A 315 34.51 -3.65 -12.62
C ILE A 315 34.95 -4.05 -11.20
N ASP A 316 34.79 -5.33 -10.85
CA ASP A 316 34.73 -5.79 -9.46
C ASP A 316 35.82 -6.80 -9.05
N HIS A 317 36.89 -6.92 -9.83
CA HIS A 317 38.03 -7.74 -9.41
C HIS A 317 38.78 -7.04 -8.27
N GLU A 318 39.05 -7.78 -7.18
CA GLU A 318 39.60 -7.26 -5.93
C GLU A 318 40.88 -6.42 -6.08
N ILE A 319 41.73 -6.72 -7.09
CA ILE A 319 43.02 -6.04 -7.30
C ILE A 319 43.00 -5.22 -8.58
N THR A 320 42.44 -5.75 -9.67
CA THR A 320 42.56 -5.13 -11.01
C THR A 320 41.28 -4.49 -11.48
N GLY A 321 40.17 -4.67 -10.75
CA GLY A 321 38.89 -4.06 -11.07
C GLY A 321 38.92 -2.53 -10.97
N LEU A 322 38.05 -1.88 -11.71
CA LEU A 322 37.96 -0.42 -11.75
C LEU A 322 37.65 0.15 -10.36
N THR A 323 36.70 -0.45 -9.65
CA THR A 323 36.24 -0.01 -8.33
C THR A 323 37.35 -0.13 -7.28
N ALA A 324 38.03 -1.27 -7.23
CA ALA A 324 39.15 -1.49 -6.32
C ALA A 324 40.34 -0.50 -6.55
N ARG A 325 40.70 -0.26 -7.82
CA ARG A 325 41.78 0.64 -8.17
C ARG A 325 41.51 2.10 -7.85
N LEU A 326 40.24 2.49 -7.82
CA LEU A 326 39.81 3.86 -7.50
C LEU A 326 39.40 4.02 -6.03
N GLY A 327 39.45 2.96 -5.23
CA GLY A 327 39.01 2.97 -3.84
C GLY A 327 37.49 3.13 -3.66
N ILE A 328 36.72 2.75 -4.68
CA ILE A 328 35.27 2.81 -4.65
C ILE A 328 34.75 1.53 -4.00
N HIS A 329 33.94 1.66 -2.94
CA HIS A 329 33.22 0.51 -2.36
C HIS A 329 32.08 0.12 -3.29
N HIS A 330 32.13 -1.10 -3.86
CA HIS A 330 31.05 -1.61 -4.69
C HIS A 330 30.13 -2.48 -3.85
N GLU A 331 28.85 -2.10 -3.78
CA GLU A 331 27.80 -2.84 -3.07
C GLU A 331 26.71 -3.24 -4.05
N THR A 332 26.25 -4.49 -3.95
CA THR A 332 25.15 -4.99 -4.79
C THR A 332 23.88 -5.15 -4.01
N GLY A 333 22.75 -4.90 -4.66
CA GLY A 333 21.42 -5.09 -4.07
C GLY A 333 21.15 -6.56 -3.74
N LEU A 334 20.37 -6.81 -2.69
CA LEU A 334 19.89 -8.16 -2.37
C LEU A 334 19.12 -8.74 -3.57
N PRO A 335 19.44 -9.96 -4.03
CA PRO A 335 18.74 -10.58 -5.15
C PRO A 335 17.22 -10.62 -4.95
N GLY A 336 16.48 -10.10 -5.92
CA GLY A 336 15.01 -10.07 -5.89
C GLY A 336 14.39 -9.00 -5.00
N ASN A 337 15.17 -7.99 -4.54
CA ASN A 337 14.65 -6.83 -3.84
C ASN A 337 14.87 -5.54 -4.68
N PRO A 338 13.95 -5.18 -5.57
CA PRO A 338 14.06 -3.98 -6.41
C PRO A 338 13.94 -2.67 -5.60
N GLN A 339 13.33 -2.71 -4.43
CA GLN A 339 13.02 -1.51 -3.64
C GLN A 339 14.27 -0.71 -3.21
N GLY A 340 15.43 -1.36 -3.15
CA GLY A 340 16.71 -0.68 -2.84
C GLY A 340 17.16 0.31 -3.91
N ARG A 341 16.65 0.23 -5.14
CA ARG A 341 17.03 1.04 -6.32
C ARG A 341 15.90 1.89 -6.87
N GLY A 342 14.89 2.16 -6.05
CA GLY A 342 13.68 2.90 -6.46
C GLY A 342 13.96 4.27 -7.11
N ILE A 343 15.11 4.90 -6.84
CA ILE A 343 15.53 6.16 -7.46
C ILE A 343 15.74 5.97 -8.97
N ILE A 344 16.59 5.00 -9.34
CA ILE A 344 16.93 4.77 -10.74
C ILE A 344 15.78 4.11 -11.51
N GLU A 345 14.99 3.24 -10.83
CA GLU A 345 13.79 2.65 -11.42
C GLU A 345 12.74 3.72 -11.77
N ARG A 346 12.55 4.70 -10.89
CA ARG A 346 11.67 5.85 -11.17
C ARG A 346 12.22 6.69 -12.32
N TRP A 347 13.55 6.91 -12.36
CA TRP A 347 14.16 7.64 -13.45
C TRP A 347 13.88 6.98 -14.82
N TRP A 348 13.99 5.65 -14.90
CA TRP A 348 13.64 4.89 -16.10
C TRP A 348 12.20 5.16 -16.55
N GLN A 349 11.25 5.08 -15.61
CA GLN A 349 9.82 5.27 -15.90
C GLN A 349 9.51 6.70 -16.36
N ASP A 350 9.97 7.68 -15.63
CA ASP A 350 9.58 9.07 -15.81
C ASP A 350 10.36 9.78 -16.93
N ASN A 351 11.49 9.24 -17.36
CA ASN A 351 12.37 9.86 -18.36
C ASN A 351 12.58 8.94 -19.57
N LEU A 352 13.35 7.86 -19.45
CA LEU A 352 13.75 7.06 -20.61
C LEU A 352 12.59 6.33 -21.29
N ILE A 353 11.70 5.70 -20.51
CA ILE A 353 10.54 4.98 -21.07
C ILE A 353 9.54 5.99 -21.65
N ARG A 354 9.36 7.13 -21.01
CA ARG A 354 8.54 8.23 -21.52
C ARG A 354 9.09 8.82 -22.83
N LEU A 355 10.41 8.99 -22.92
CA LEU A 355 11.08 9.39 -24.15
C LEU A 355 10.86 8.33 -25.25
N ALA A 356 11.10 7.05 -24.94
CA ALA A 356 10.90 5.96 -25.88
C ALA A 356 9.46 5.92 -26.43
N ALA A 357 8.46 6.25 -25.62
CA ALA A 357 7.06 6.26 -26.01
C ALA A 357 6.72 7.36 -27.06
N GLN A 358 7.60 8.33 -27.27
CA GLN A 358 7.47 9.35 -28.32
C GLN A 358 7.91 8.82 -29.68
N TYR A 359 8.65 7.73 -29.73
CA TYR A 359 9.11 7.11 -30.97
C TYR A 359 8.01 6.25 -31.59
N GLU A 360 7.79 6.36 -32.89
CA GLU A 360 6.85 5.50 -33.62
C GLU A 360 7.29 4.01 -33.59
N THR A 361 8.52 3.75 -33.24
CA THR A 361 9.11 2.40 -33.08
C THR A 361 9.05 1.88 -31.64
N PHE A 362 8.25 2.50 -30.80
CA PHE A 362 8.05 2.10 -29.40
C PHE A 362 7.54 0.68 -29.26
N THR A 363 8.05 -0.03 -28.25
CA THR A 363 7.77 -1.45 -28.01
C THR A 363 7.74 -1.76 -26.51
N GLY A 364 7.26 -0.82 -25.73
CA GLY A 364 7.11 -0.98 -24.28
C GLY A 364 5.89 -1.81 -23.87
N SER A 365 5.80 -2.14 -22.59
CA SER A 365 4.74 -3.00 -22.03
C SER A 365 3.33 -2.38 -22.06
N SER A 366 3.22 -1.09 -22.30
CA SER A 366 1.95 -0.39 -22.47
C SER A 366 1.32 -0.59 -23.86
N MET A 367 2.09 -1.10 -24.82
CA MET A 367 1.61 -1.41 -26.17
C MET A 367 0.96 -2.80 -26.20
N ASP A 368 -0.18 -2.91 -26.89
CA ASP A 368 -0.78 -4.23 -27.17
C ASP A 368 0.18 -5.16 -27.89
N ARG A 369 0.24 -6.42 -27.46
CA ARG A 369 1.19 -7.41 -27.95
C ARG A 369 1.02 -7.72 -29.45
N SER A 370 -0.22 -7.71 -29.92
CA SER A 370 -0.53 -7.96 -31.35
C SER A 370 -0.02 -6.81 -32.22
N THR A 371 -0.26 -5.58 -31.79
CA THR A 371 0.23 -4.36 -32.44
C THR A 371 1.75 -4.29 -32.43
N GLN A 372 2.39 -4.66 -31.32
CA GLN A 372 3.84 -4.73 -31.19
C GLN A 372 4.44 -5.74 -32.19
N ASN A 373 3.88 -6.93 -32.27
CA ASN A 373 4.33 -7.97 -33.20
C ASN A 373 4.14 -7.56 -34.67
N LEU A 374 3.02 -6.88 -34.97
CA LEU A 374 2.78 -6.36 -36.32
C LEU A 374 3.82 -5.31 -36.71
N LEU A 375 4.12 -4.38 -35.82
CA LEU A 375 5.13 -3.35 -36.02
C LEU A 375 6.52 -3.96 -36.26
N TYR A 376 6.90 -4.96 -35.46
CA TYR A 376 8.16 -5.68 -35.65
C TYR A 376 8.25 -6.32 -37.05
N ARG A 377 7.24 -7.08 -37.46
CA ARG A 377 7.22 -7.74 -38.76
C ARG A 377 7.35 -6.73 -39.91
N LYS A 378 6.68 -5.59 -39.82
CA LYS A 378 6.72 -4.54 -40.86
C LYS A 378 8.08 -3.85 -40.93
N MET A 379 8.69 -3.53 -39.79
CA MET A 379 10.05 -2.98 -39.76
C MET A 379 11.10 -3.98 -40.25
N ASP A 380 11.03 -5.23 -39.81
CA ASP A 380 11.97 -6.26 -40.22
C ASP A 380 11.81 -6.60 -41.70
N SER A 381 10.58 -6.59 -42.24
CA SER A 381 10.32 -6.76 -43.67
C SER A 381 10.92 -5.62 -44.51
N ALA A 382 10.72 -4.38 -44.10
CA ALA A 382 11.27 -3.19 -44.76
C ALA A 382 12.82 -3.24 -44.78
N PHE A 383 13.41 -3.58 -43.64
CA PHE A 383 14.85 -3.67 -43.50
C PHE A 383 15.45 -4.82 -44.34
N ASN A 384 14.84 -6.00 -44.29
CA ASN A 384 15.32 -7.17 -45.07
C ASN A 384 15.24 -6.91 -46.59
N ALA A 385 14.16 -6.27 -47.07
CA ALA A 385 14.05 -5.89 -48.49
C ALA A 385 15.16 -4.89 -48.87
N TRP A 386 15.38 -3.87 -48.03
CA TRP A 386 16.46 -2.89 -48.24
C TRP A 386 17.86 -3.56 -48.29
N ARG A 387 18.15 -4.43 -47.33
CA ARG A 387 19.42 -5.13 -47.26
C ARG A 387 19.66 -6.03 -48.47
N GLN A 388 18.61 -6.59 -49.05
CA GLN A 388 18.69 -7.44 -50.27
C GLN A 388 18.76 -6.60 -51.55
N GLY A 389 18.83 -5.28 -51.48
CA GLY A 389 18.83 -4.38 -52.61
C GLY A 389 17.51 -4.38 -53.41
N LYS A 390 16.43 -4.86 -52.83
CA LYS A 390 15.12 -4.88 -53.46
C LYS A 390 14.48 -3.48 -53.42
N GLU A 391 13.70 -3.19 -54.44
CA GLU A 391 12.88 -2.00 -54.47
C GLU A 391 11.84 -2.05 -53.34
N LEU A 392 11.81 -0.99 -52.49
CA LEU A 392 10.92 -0.95 -51.33
C LEU A 392 9.51 -0.54 -51.73
N THR A 393 8.51 -1.28 -51.27
CA THR A 393 7.11 -0.82 -51.39
C THR A 393 6.89 0.49 -50.66
N PRO A 394 5.85 1.30 -50.97
CA PRO A 394 5.56 2.53 -50.28
C PRO A 394 5.38 2.34 -48.75
N GLU A 395 4.79 1.22 -48.34
CA GLU A 395 4.65 0.85 -46.94
C GLU A 395 6.01 0.60 -46.27
N GLN A 396 6.89 -0.16 -46.92
CA GLN A 396 8.25 -0.44 -46.43
C GLN A 396 9.09 0.83 -46.34
N GLN A 397 8.99 1.73 -47.31
CA GLN A 397 9.63 3.06 -47.26
C GLN A 397 9.19 3.85 -46.06
N ARG A 398 7.88 3.87 -45.77
CA ARG A 398 7.31 4.54 -44.59
C ARG A 398 7.87 3.98 -43.28
N TYR A 399 7.93 2.66 -43.11
CA TYR A 399 8.46 2.05 -41.90
C TYR A 399 9.97 2.23 -41.77
N LYS A 400 10.74 2.26 -42.85
CA LYS A 400 12.17 2.57 -42.82
C LYS A 400 12.41 4.02 -42.37
N ALA A 401 11.63 4.96 -42.91
CA ALA A 401 11.73 6.39 -42.55
C ALA A 401 11.40 6.67 -41.08
N LYS A 402 10.57 5.84 -40.45
CA LYS A 402 10.22 5.96 -39.01
C LYS A 402 11.33 5.51 -38.06
N LEU A 403 12.32 4.77 -38.55
CA LEU A 403 13.38 4.22 -37.72
C LEU A 403 14.44 5.33 -37.45
N PRO A 404 14.54 5.85 -36.22
CA PRO A 404 15.49 6.92 -35.91
C PRO A 404 16.93 6.44 -36.04
N SER A 405 17.82 7.34 -36.39
CA SER A 405 19.26 7.05 -36.45
C SER A 405 19.85 6.86 -35.06
N TRP A 406 21.02 6.23 -34.99
CA TRP A 406 21.79 6.12 -33.76
C TRP A 406 22.15 7.49 -33.17
N GLN A 407 22.53 8.44 -34.02
CA GLN A 407 22.89 9.81 -33.61
C GLN A 407 21.67 10.53 -33.02
N GLN A 408 20.51 10.42 -33.66
CA GLN A 408 19.27 10.99 -33.14
C GLN A 408 18.92 10.43 -31.76
N PHE A 409 18.97 9.11 -31.59
CA PHE A 409 18.75 8.45 -30.32
C PHE A 409 19.70 8.97 -29.21
N MET A 410 21.01 9.05 -29.51
CA MET A 410 21.97 9.56 -28.53
C MET A 410 21.67 11.02 -28.16
N ALA A 411 21.35 11.87 -29.14
CA ALA A 411 21.03 13.28 -28.91
C ALA A 411 19.77 13.42 -28.02
N ASP A 412 18.73 12.66 -28.33
CA ASP A 412 17.46 12.71 -27.58
C ASP A 412 17.63 12.24 -26.12
N VAL A 413 18.41 11.18 -25.91
CA VAL A 413 18.69 10.70 -24.53
C VAL A 413 19.59 11.69 -23.77
N MET A 414 20.61 12.28 -24.41
CA MET A 414 21.44 13.32 -23.78
C MET A 414 20.60 14.54 -23.41
N GLN A 415 19.69 14.99 -24.28
CA GLN A 415 18.78 16.09 -23.97
C GLN A 415 17.86 15.73 -22.82
N CYS A 416 17.31 14.51 -22.81
CA CYS A 416 16.45 14.01 -21.71
C CYS A 416 17.20 14.02 -20.36
N ILE A 417 18.48 13.65 -20.33
CA ILE A 417 19.34 13.71 -19.14
C ILE A 417 19.58 15.17 -18.73
N ALA A 418 19.88 16.06 -19.68
CA ALA A 418 20.08 17.47 -19.41
C ALA A 418 18.82 18.13 -18.83
N ASP A 419 17.66 17.87 -19.43
CA ASP A 419 16.38 18.37 -18.94
C ASP A 419 16.06 17.85 -17.54
N TYR A 420 16.37 16.58 -17.25
CA TYR A 420 16.22 16.00 -15.93
C TYR A 420 17.12 16.68 -14.89
N ASN A 421 18.40 16.87 -15.21
CA ASN A 421 19.37 17.47 -14.29
C ASN A 421 19.10 18.95 -14.01
N ASN A 422 18.42 19.66 -14.92
CA ASN A 422 18.13 21.09 -14.79
C ASN A 422 16.72 21.39 -14.23
N ARG A 423 15.89 20.40 -14.00
CA ARG A 423 14.56 20.63 -13.45
C ARG A 423 14.54 20.53 -11.92
N PRO A 424 13.68 21.29 -11.23
CA PRO A 424 13.46 21.15 -9.80
C PRO A 424 13.03 19.72 -9.43
N HIS A 425 13.56 19.18 -8.32
CA HIS A 425 13.27 17.82 -7.88
C HIS A 425 12.58 17.82 -6.51
N SER A 426 11.37 17.26 -6.44
CA SER A 426 10.52 17.27 -5.23
C SER A 426 11.09 16.53 -4.02
N GLU A 427 12.07 15.65 -4.22
CA GLU A 427 12.74 14.88 -3.14
C GLU A 427 13.98 15.62 -2.59
N LEU A 428 14.38 16.72 -3.20
CA LEU A 428 15.47 17.54 -2.71
C LEU A 428 14.96 18.55 -1.67
N PRO A 429 15.86 19.08 -0.80
CA PRO A 429 15.52 20.18 0.09
C PRO A 429 14.96 21.37 -0.69
N LYS A 430 14.26 22.24 0.00
CA LYS A 430 13.78 23.49 -0.58
C LYS A 430 14.74 24.62 -0.29
N HIS A 431 14.84 25.54 -1.22
CA HIS A 431 15.43 26.86 -0.97
C HIS A 431 14.62 27.62 0.07
N GLU A 432 15.17 28.70 0.61
CA GLU A 432 14.49 29.59 1.56
C GLU A 432 13.20 30.19 0.97
N ASP A 433 13.13 30.37 -0.35
CA ASP A 433 11.96 30.85 -1.07
C ASP A 433 10.88 29.76 -1.31
N GLY A 434 11.09 28.54 -0.81
CA GLY A 434 10.17 27.41 -0.92
C GLY A 434 10.23 26.63 -2.24
N ARG A 435 11.10 26.99 -3.19
CA ARG A 435 11.33 26.24 -4.42
C ARG A 435 12.19 25.00 -4.14
N HIS A 436 11.99 23.94 -4.89
CA HIS A 436 12.86 22.77 -4.84
C HIS A 436 14.16 23.01 -5.62
N TYR A 437 15.25 22.41 -5.12
CA TYR A 437 16.51 22.33 -5.86
C TYR A 437 16.36 21.49 -7.11
#